data_313841ae1b6296dcc971304d05ddf2f7
#
_entry.id   313841ae1b6296dcc971304d05ddf2f7
#
_cell.length_a   1.000
_cell.length_b   1.000
_cell.length_c   1.000
_cell.angle_alpha   90.00
_cell.angle_beta   90.00
_cell.angle_gamma   90.00
#
_symmetry.space_group_name_H-M   'P 1'
#
loop_
_entity.id
_entity.type
_entity.pdbx_description
1 polymer ?
#
loop_
_entity_poly.entity_id
_entity_poly.type
_entity_poly.pdbx_seq_one_letter_code
_entity_poly.pdbx_strand_id
1 'polypeptide(L)'
;MVDEIGLPNVKLLYDTYHANIEERSLTEAIGRMGTRYLGEIHLCENDKGAPGTGHIDFPAVAATLRQIGFDGFAVFESFPPFGKDNIWRQLAPDQDSLAQAAARYLRALFCPPKTELAEGKGTVKRAFV
;
A
#
# COMPACT_ATOMS: atom_id res chain seq x y z
N MET A 1 -3.92 -21.38 -7.77
CA MET A 1 -2.73 -20.82 -8.46
C MET A 1 -1.51 -20.76 -7.54
N VAL A 2 -1.41 -19.89 -6.50
CA VAL A 2 -0.21 -19.88 -5.60
C VAL A 2 -0.01 -21.24 -4.92
N ASP A 3 -1.08 -21.83 -4.39
CA ASP A 3 -1.01 -23.17 -3.76
C ASP A 3 -0.65 -24.29 -4.74
N GLU A 4 -1.05 -24.19 -5.99
CA GLU A 4 -0.72 -25.17 -7.05
C GLU A 4 0.75 -25.10 -7.45
N ILE A 5 1.34 -23.88 -7.42
CA ILE A 5 2.77 -23.70 -7.63
C ILE A 5 3.57 -24.31 -6.48
N GLY A 6 3.08 -24.22 -5.25
CA GLY A 6 3.63 -24.87 -4.07
C GLY A 6 5.01 -24.38 -3.62
N LEU A 7 5.48 -23.26 -4.13
CA LEU A 7 6.78 -22.67 -3.75
C LEU A 7 6.59 -21.59 -2.69
N PRO A 8 7.31 -21.61 -1.56
CA PRO A 8 7.13 -20.69 -0.45
C PRO A 8 7.47 -19.23 -0.76
N ASN A 9 8.29 -19.01 -1.78
CA ASN A 9 8.73 -17.69 -2.25
C ASN A 9 7.83 -17.08 -3.33
N VAL A 10 6.82 -17.82 -3.79
CA VAL A 10 5.80 -17.30 -4.72
C VAL A 10 4.66 -16.71 -3.93
N LYS A 11 4.46 -15.41 -4.07
CA LYS A 11 3.46 -14.63 -3.34
C LYS A 11 2.64 -13.78 -4.30
N LEU A 12 1.57 -13.20 -3.79
CA LEU A 12 0.73 -12.24 -4.50
C LEU A 12 1.26 -10.82 -4.27
N LEU A 13 1.18 -10.01 -5.31
CA LEU A 13 1.21 -8.57 -5.24
C LEU A 13 -0.24 -8.07 -5.17
N TYR A 14 -0.53 -7.16 -4.26
CA TYR A 14 -1.85 -6.53 -4.11
C TYR A 14 -1.74 -5.03 -4.33
N ASP A 15 -2.46 -4.50 -5.29
CA ASP A 15 -2.47 -3.07 -5.63
C ASP A 15 -3.77 -2.42 -5.15
N THR A 16 -3.68 -1.38 -4.34
CA THR A 16 -4.85 -0.71 -3.75
C THR A 16 -5.70 0.01 -4.79
N TYR A 17 -5.14 0.50 -5.89
CA TYR A 17 -5.90 1.10 -6.98
C TYR A 17 -6.79 0.06 -7.67
N HIS A 18 -6.21 -1.08 -8.09
CA HIS A 18 -6.97 -2.15 -8.74
C HIS A 18 -7.98 -2.77 -7.79
N ALA A 19 -7.57 -3.01 -6.55
CA ALA A 19 -8.46 -3.55 -5.53
C ALA A 19 -9.63 -2.62 -5.20
N ASN A 20 -9.45 -1.31 -5.23
CA ASN A 20 -10.53 -0.35 -5.04
C ASN A 20 -11.63 -0.45 -6.12
N ILE A 21 -11.29 -0.98 -7.30
CA ILE A 21 -12.25 -1.23 -8.39
C ILE A 21 -12.94 -2.59 -8.20
N GLU A 22 -12.19 -3.62 -7.83
CA GLU A 22 -12.62 -5.02 -7.89
C GLU A 22 -13.16 -5.56 -6.54
N GLU A 23 -12.65 -5.06 -5.41
CA GLU A 23 -12.97 -5.60 -4.10
C GLU A 23 -14.07 -4.78 -3.40
N ARG A 24 -14.93 -5.48 -2.67
CA ARG A 24 -15.91 -4.82 -1.81
C ARG A 24 -15.27 -4.15 -0.60
N SER A 25 -14.16 -4.71 -0.13
CA SER A 25 -13.41 -4.22 1.02
C SER A 25 -11.95 -4.60 0.89
N LEU A 26 -11.08 -3.60 0.83
CA LEU A 26 -9.62 -3.80 0.76
C LEU A 26 -9.11 -4.52 2.01
N THR A 27 -9.60 -4.11 3.18
CA THR A 27 -9.17 -4.68 4.46
C THR A 27 -9.57 -6.14 4.63
N GLU A 28 -10.77 -6.51 4.20
CA GLU A 28 -11.19 -7.92 4.21
C GLU A 28 -10.37 -8.76 3.23
N ALA A 29 -10.09 -8.25 2.04
CA ALA A 29 -9.27 -8.94 1.05
C ALA A 29 -7.84 -9.17 1.58
N ILE A 30 -7.21 -8.14 2.14
CA ILE A 30 -5.88 -8.23 2.78
C ILE A 30 -5.92 -9.24 3.94
N GLY A 31 -6.94 -9.17 4.79
CA GLY A 31 -7.10 -10.10 5.91
C GLY A 31 -7.22 -11.56 5.47
N ARG A 32 -7.98 -11.83 4.40
CA ARG A 32 -8.12 -13.19 3.81
C ARG A 32 -6.82 -13.72 3.22
N MET A 33 -6.03 -12.86 2.57
CA MET A 33 -4.73 -13.27 2.03
C MET A 33 -3.73 -13.60 3.15
N GLY A 34 -3.70 -12.78 4.19
CA GLY A 34 -2.71 -12.91 5.25
C GLY A 34 -1.28 -12.95 4.72
N THR A 35 -0.31 -13.23 5.56
CA THR A 35 1.10 -13.35 5.17
C THR A 35 1.42 -14.64 4.38
N ARG A 36 0.47 -15.57 4.33
CA ARG A 36 0.62 -16.78 3.52
C ARG A 36 0.72 -16.43 2.03
N TYR A 37 -0.14 -15.52 1.56
CA TYR A 37 -0.25 -15.20 0.14
C TYR A 37 0.33 -13.82 -0.19
N LEU A 38 0.16 -12.83 0.69
CA LEU A 38 0.60 -11.46 0.43
C LEU A 38 2.11 -11.32 0.61
N GLY A 39 2.83 -10.92 -0.43
CA GLY A 39 4.26 -10.67 -0.41
C GLY A 39 4.63 -9.22 -0.69
N GLU A 40 3.79 -8.54 -1.46
CA GLU A 40 3.99 -7.14 -1.83
C GLU A 40 2.66 -6.42 -1.90
N ILE A 41 2.64 -5.15 -1.52
CA ILE A 41 1.48 -4.28 -1.66
C ILE A 41 1.88 -2.96 -2.33
N HIS A 42 1.17 -2.61 -3.41
CA HIS A 42 1.26 -1.30 -4.02
C HIS A 42 0.24 -0.37 -3.36
N LEU A 43 0.74 0.73 -2.82
CA LEU A 43 -0.04 1.74 -2.09
C LEU A 43 -0.15 3.00 -2.95
N CYS A 44 -1.22 3.13 -3.68
CA CYS A 44 -1.57 4.31 -4.45
C CYS A 44 -3.07 4.59 -4.34
N GLU A 45 -3.45 5.83 -4.55
CA GLU A 45 -4.85 6.26 -4.49
C GLU A 45 -5.70 5.69 -5.63
N ASN A 46 -7.02 5.90 -5.50
CA ASN A 46 -8.03 5.52 -6.49
C ASN A 46 -7.83 6.17 -7.87
N ASP A 47 -6.91 7.11 -8.01
CA ASP A 47 -6.54 7.79 -9.25
C ASP A 47 -5.03 7.69 -9.55
N LYS A 48 -4.32 6.75 -8.90
CA LYS A 48 -2.86 6.60 -8.95
C LYS A 48 -2.10 7.78 -8.34
N GLY A 49 -2.77 8.64 -7.59
CA GLY A 49 -2.17 9.73 -6.82
C GLY A 49 -1.43 9.26 -5.56
N ALA A 50 -0.83 10.22 -4.86
CA ALA A 50 -0.19 9.94 -3.58
C ALA A 50 -1.22 9.45 -2.55
N PRO A 51 -0.90 8.43 -1.74
CA PRO A 51 -1.77 7.96 -0.67
C PRO A 51 -2.22 9.10 0.24
N GLY A 52 -3.51 9.12 0.57
CA GLY A 52 -4.14 10.15 1.39
C GLY A 52 -4.65 11.37 0.61
N THR A 53 -4.56 11.39 -0.71
CA THR A 53 -5.10 12.48 -1.55
C THR A 53 -6.46 12.15 -2.18
N GLY A 54 -6.95 10.94 -2.02
CA GLY A 54 -8.21 10.45 -2.55
C GLY A 54 -9.14 9.91 -1.46
N HIS A 55 -9.79 8.77 -1.71
CA HIS A 55 -10.81 8.22 -0.81
C HIS A 55 -10.45 6.84 -0.21
N ILE A 56 -9.28 6.29 -0.52
CA ILE A 56 -8.86 5.01 0.06
C ILE A 56 -8.52 5.21 1.55
N ASP A 57 -9.11 4.38 2.41
CA ASP A 57 -8.82 4.39 3.86
C ASP A 57 -7.48 3.70 4.17
N PHE A 58 -6.37 4.40 3.91
CA PHE A 58 -5.03 3.90 4.20
C PHE A 58 -4.77 3.65 5.68
N PRO A 59 -5.30 4.42 6.64
CA PRO A 59 -5.26 4.05 8.06
C PRO A 59 -5.80 2.65 8.34
N ALA A 60 -6.96 2.30 7.78
CA ALA A 60 -7.55 0.96 7.92
C ALA A 60 -6.69 -0.11 7.22
N VAL A 61 -6.18 0.17 6.02
CA VAL A 61 -5.24 -0.73 5.32
C VAL A 61 -3.99 -0.99 6.17
N ALA A 62 -3.37 0.06 6.70
CA ALA A 62 -2.17 -0.08 7.53
C ALA A 62 -2.44 -0.84 8.84
N ALA A 63 -3.60 -0.61 9.47
CA ALA A 63 -4.01 -1.36 10.66
C ALA A 63 -4.16 -2.85 10.34
N THR A 64 -4.78 -3.19 9.21
CA THR A 64 -4.95 -4.58 8.77
C THR A 64 -3.62 -5.24 8.46
N LEU A 65 -2.71 -4.55 7.78
CA LEU A 65 -1.36 -5.07 7.50
C LEU A 65 -0.58 -5.37 8.79
N ARG A 66 -0.69 -4.49 9.81
CA ARG A 66 -0.10 -4.75 11.13
C ARG A 66 -0.76 -5.95 11.81
N GLN A 67 -2.08 -6.05 11.76
CA GLN A 67 -2.84 -7.14 12.38
C GLN A 67 -2.45 -8.51 11.83
N ILE A 68 -2.24 -8.63 10.53
CA ILE A 68 -1.79 -9.89 9.90
C ILE A 68 -0.28 -10.12 10.07
N GLY A 69 0.48 -9.18 10.63
CA GLY A 69 1.94 -9.28 10.78
C GLY A 69 2.69 -9.19 9.44
N PHE A 70 2.20 -8.35 8.51
CA PHE A 70 2.84 -8.19 7.21
C PHE A 70 4.26 -7.61 7.35
N ASP A 71 5.23 -8.27 6.73
CA ASP A 71 6.66 -7.89 6.71
C ASP A 71 7.25 -7.86 5.28
N GLY A 72 6.38 -7.86 4.27
CA GLY A 72 6.75 -7.76 2.86
C GLY A 72 7.02 -6.32 2.41
N PHE A 73 7.06 -6.13 1.10
CA PHE A 73 7.32 -4.81 0.51
C PHE A 73 6.03 -3.99 0.40
N ALA A 74 6.12 -2.74 0.86
CA ALA A 74 5.10 -1.72 0.65
C ALA A 74 5.66 -0.65 -0.30
N VAL A 75 5.12 -0.60 -1.50
CA VAL A 75 5.64 0.18 -2.62
C VAL A 75 4.64 1.27 -2.99
N PHE A 76 5.09 2.49 -3.21
CA PHE A 76 4.30 3.50 -3.90
C PHE A 76 4.48 3.32 -5.40
N GLU A 77 3.36 3.06 -6.10
CA GLU A 77 3.34 2.96 -7.55
C GLU A 77 2.46 4.07 -8.13
N SER A 78 3.00 4.83 -9.07
CA SER A 78 2.26 5.84 -9.80
C SER A 78 2.85 6.03 -11.20
N PHE A 79 2.11 6.76 -12.04
CA PHE A 79 2.53 7.14 -13.38
C PHE A 79 2.98 8.59 -13.39
N PRO A 80 3.66 9.05 -14.46
CA PRO A 80 3.97 10.47 -14.64
C PRO A 80 2.74 11.35 -14.43
N PRO A 81 2.83 12.46 -13.69
CA PRO A 81 1.68 13.31 -13.38
C PRO A 81 0.98 13.94 -14.58
N PHE A 82 1.60 13.86 -15.77
CA PHE A 82 1.04 14.26 -17.06
C PHE A 82 0.82 13.04 -17.96
N GLY A 83 0.49 11.90 -17.36
CA GLY A 83 0.44 10.61 -18.05
C GLY A 83 -0.64 10.56 -19.11
N LYS A 84 -0.37 9.70 -20.06
CA LYS A 84 -1.35 9.11 -20.96
C LYS A 84 -2.04 7.97 -20.18
N ASP A 85 -3.17 7.56 -20.67
CA ASP A 85 -3.91 6.38 -20.23
C ASP A 85 -4.74 6.61 -18.96
N ASN A 86 -4.34 6.07 -17.81
CA ASN A 86 -5.18 6.05 -16.63
C ASN A 86 -5.15 7.32 -15.76
N ILE A 87 -4.36 8.32 -16.14
CA ILE A 87 -4.23 9.59 -15.43
C ILE A 87 -4.96 10.68 -16.23
N TRP A 88 -6.15 11.06 -15.76
CA TRP A 88 -7.02 12.05 -16.42
C TRP A 88 -6.86 13.48 -15.86
N ARG A 89 -6.06 13.66 -14.82
CA ARG A 89 -5.78 14.95 -14.19
C ARG A 89 -4.33 15.04 -13.75
N GLN A 90 -3.86 16.26 -13.56
CA GLN A 90 -2.54 16.47 -12.98
C GLN A 90 -2.54 16.07 -11.49
N LEU A 91 -1.75 15.08 -11.10
CA LEU A 91 -1.66 14.57 -9.72
C LEU A 91 -0.71 15.40 -8.85
N ALA A 92 0.32 15.99 -9.46
CA ALA A 92 1.33 16.82 -8.80
C ALA A 92 2.01 17.72 -9.83
N PRO A 93 2.77 18.77 -9.42
CA PRO A 93 3.54 19.59 -10.34
C PRO A 93 4.56 18.80 -11.16
N ASP A 94 5.17 17.79 -10.56
CA ASP A 94 6.18 16.91 -11.14
C ASP A 94 6.22 15.55 -10.42
N GLN A 95 7.02 14.62 -10.94
CA GLN A 95 7.15 13.26 -10.37
C GLN A 95 7.82 13.27 -8.99
N ASP A 96 8.80 14.13 -8.77
CA ASP A 96 9.51 14.22 -7.49
C ASP A 96 8.57 14.70 -6.38
N SER A 97 7.75 15.71 -6.67
CA SER A 97 6.72 16.21 -5.76
C SER A 97 5.71 15.13 -5.40
N LEU A 98 5.27 14.33 -6.38
CA LEU A 98 4.37 13.21 -6.17
C LEU A 98 4.99 12.13 -5.27
N ALA A 99 6.21 11.71 -5.60
CA ALA A 99 6.95 10.71 -4.82
C ALA A 99 7.22 11.17 -3.39
N GLN A 100 7.62 12.45 -3.21
CA GLN A 100 7.83 13.03 -1.89
C GLN A 100 6.55 13.09 -1.05
N ALA A 101 5.41 13.43 -1.65
CA ALA A 101 4.11 13.46 -0.98
C ALA A 101 3.74 12.05 -0.48
N ALA A 102 3.85 11.05 -1.35
CA ALA A 102 3.61 9.66 -1.00
C ALA A 102 4.55 9.18 0.12
N ALA A 103 5.85 9.44 -0.01
CA ALA A 103 6.84 9.04 0.98
C ALA A 103 6.59 9.67 2.36
N ARG A 104 6.21 10.95 2.41
CA ARG A 104 5.86 11.62 3.68
C ARG A 104 4.64 10.95 4.35
N TYR A 105 3.58 10.74 3.59
CA TYR A 105 2.35 10.13 4.10
C TYR A 105 2.60 8.70 4.60
N LEU A 106 3.22 7.86 3.77
CA LEU A 106 3.48 6.46 4.12
C LEU A 106 4.44 6.32 5.29
N ARG A 107 5.46 7.17 5.39
CA ARG A 107 6.36 7.17 6.57
C ARG A 107 5.61 7.54 7.85
N ALA A 108 4.75 8.55 7.82
CA ALA A 108 3.93 8.90 8.98
C ALA A 108 2.99 7.74 9.36
N LEU A 109 2.44 7.05 8.39
CA LEU A 109 1.49 5.96 8.60
C LEU A 109 2.15 4.67 9.13
N PHE A 110 3.30 4.27 8.55
CA PHE A 110 3.96 3.00 8.87
C PHE A 110 5.11 3.12 9.87
N CYS A 111 5.71 4.30 10.00
CA CYS A 111 6.82 4.57 10.90
C CYS A 111 6.51 5.79 11.79
N PRO A 112 5.41 5.78 12.58
CA PRO A 112 5.11 6.90 13.47
C PRO A 112 6.26 7.14 14.46
N PRO A 113 6.46 8.37 14.92
CA PRO A 113 7.46 8.68 15.93
C PRO A 113 7.22 7.84 17.20
N LYS A 114 8.29 7.42 17.86
CA LYS A 114 8.26 6.46 18.99
C LYS A 114 7.34 6.85 20.16
N THR A 115 6.91 8.07 20.24
CA THR A 115 6.01 8.61 21.28
C THR A 115 4.56 8.10 21.15
N GLU A 116 4.15 7.63 19.98
CA GLU A 116 2.77 7.15 19.75
C GLU A 116 2.64 5.62 19.77
N LEU A 117 3.74 4.87 19.95
CA LEU A 117 3.79 3.41 19.91
C LEU A 117 3.53 2.73 21.27
N ALA A 118 3.02 3.45 22.28
CA ALA A 118 2.88 2.91 23.65
C ALA A 118 1.85 1.77 23.80
N GLU A 119 1.01 1.46 22.81
CA GLU A 119 -0.03 0.42 22.95
C GLU A 119 -0.26 -0.44 21.69
N GLY A 120 0.78 -0.94 21.02
CA GLY A 120 0.55 -1.87 19.91
C GLY A 120 1.80 -2.64 19.48
N LYS A 121 1.87 -3.92 19.83
CA LYS A 121 2.93 -4.82 19.38
C LYS A 121 2.81 -5.08 17.87
N GLY A 122 3.77 -4.62 17.10
CA GLY A 122 3.92 -4.96 15.70
C GLY A 122 4.84 -3.99 14.97
N THR A 123 6.09 -4.37 14.77
CA THR A 123 7.07 -3.59 13.98
C THR A 123 7.00 -4.07 12.54
N VAL A 124 6.50 -3.26 11.62
CA VAL A 124 6.70 -3.48 10.19
C VAL A 124 8.18 -3.18 9.91
N LYS A 125 8.92 -4.19 9.45
CA LYS A 125 10.33 -4.01 9.07
C LYS A 125 10.43 -3.12 7.84
N ARG A 126 11.37 -2.17 7.91
CA ARG A 126 11.59 -1.12 6.92
C ARG A 126 12.04 -1.68 5.58
N ALA A 127 11.33 -1.36 4.50
CA ALA A 127 11.90 -1.23 3.17
C ALA A 127 11.08 -0.20 2.38
N PHE A 128 11.57 1.00 2.30
CA PHE A 128 11.14 1.97 1.30
C PHE A 128 12.24 2.02 0.22
N VAL A 129 11.95 1.54 -0.95
CA VAL A 129 12.72 1.76 -2.17
C VAL A 129 11.91 2.68 -3.06
#